data_f671935eb68d6f25b2aa20c52810b629
#
_entry.id   f671935eb68d6f25b2aa20c52810b629
#
_cell.length_a   1.000
_cell.length_b   1.000
_cell.length_c   1.000
_cell.angle_alpha   90.00
_cell.angle_beta   90.00
_cell.angle_gamma   90.00
#
_symmetry.space_group_name_H-M   'P 1'
#
loop_
_entity.id
_entity.type
_entity.pdbx_description
1 polymer ?
#
loop_
_entity_poly.entity_id
_entity_poly.type
_entity_poly.pdbx_seq_one_letter_code
_entity_poly.pdbx_strand_id
1 'polypeptide(L)'
;FGNGLFKGNLQALVGQMYDNPQYANMRDSGFSLFYMFINIGAIFAPFAAVGVRNWWLSTFGYNYDADLPALCHGHLAGTLSPEATETYHTLVEKASNAPVQDYTAFASDYLNVFTTGFHYAFGVAIIAMVISLTIYLLNKRNFPDPSKKAVASSASSATVEMSIQEVKQRMYALFAVFGVVIFFWFSFHQNGLTLTYFAKEYTDLNLFGMPISAELFQSLNPFFVVFLTPVIMAIFASQRRRGKEPSTPKKIAIGMGIAALAFIVMAVGSYFANLPLHKDIIAVGTSPVKVTPFLLMLTYLILTVAELYISPLGISFVSKVAPPKYQGIMQGGWLGATAL
;
A
#
# COMPACT_ATOMS: atom_id res chain seq x y z
N PHE A 1 -0.70 -14.50 -7.61
CA PHE A 1 -0.22 -14.92 -8.93
C PHE A 1 -0.80 -14.06 -10.06
N GLY A 2 -2.13 -13.93 -10.16
CA GLY A 2 -2.79 -13.11 -11.20
C GLY A 2 -2.34 -11.64 -11.21
N ASN A 3 -2.14 -11.03 -10.03
CA ASN A 3 -1.66 -9.65 -9.91
C ASN A 3 -0.27 -9.45 -10.56
N GLY A 4 0.64 -10.44 -10.43
CA GLY A 4 1.97 -10.39 -11.04
C GLY A 4 1.94 -10.39 -12.58
N LEU A 5 0.92 -11.00 -13.19
CA LEU A 5 0.82 -11.11 -14.64
C LEU A 5 0.46 -9.78 -15.33
N PHE A 6 -0.30 -8.88 -14.68
CA PHE A 6 -0.73 -7.65 -15.33
C PHE A 6 -0.08 -6.37 -14.80
N LYS A 7 0.31 -6.33 -13.53
CA LYS A 7 0.74 -5.08 -12.87
C LYS A 7 1.99 -4.46 -13.52
N GLY A 8 3.00 -5.27 -13.81
CA GLY A 8 4.21 -4.80 -14.51
C GLY A 8 3.94 -4.36 -15.95
N ASN A 9 3.08 -5.09 -16.67
CA ASN A 9 2.68 -4.75 -18.02
C ASN A 9 1.86 -3.45 -18.10
N LEU A 10 1.02 -3.20 -17.12
CA LEU A 10 0.25 -1.96 -17.04
C LEU A 10 1.17 -0.74 -16.87
N GLN A 11 2.19 -0.85 -16.02
CA GLN A 11 3.20 0.21 -15.84
C GLN A 11 4.02 0.43 -17.12
N ALA A 12 4.39 -0.64 -17.82
CA ALA A 12 5.08 -0.55 -19.10
C ALA A 12 4.20 0.16 -20.16
N LEU A 13 2.91 -0.18 -20.21
CA LEU A 13 1.94 0.45 -21.11
C LEU A 13 1.83 1.97 -20.84
N VAL A 14 1.71 2.37 -19.58
CA VAL A 14 1.71 3.80 -19.21
C VAL A 14 3.00 4.46 -19.69
N GLY A 15 4.17 3.84 -19.51
CA GLY A 15 5.43 4.35 -20.02
C GLY A 15 5.44 4.57 -21.54
N GLN A 16 4.91 3.63 -22.29
CA GLN A 16 4.82 3.68 -23.76
C GLN A 16 3.92 4.80 -24.27
N MET A 17 2.90 5.21 -23.51
CA MET A 17 2.06 6.37 -23.86
C MET A 17 2.88 7.67 -23.92
N TYR A 18 4.00 7.76 -23.22
CA TYR A 18 4.92 8.89 -23.16
C TYR A 18 6.18 8.72 -24.03
N ASP A 19 6.23 7.73 -24.92
CA ASP A 19 7.35 7.54 -25.87
C ASP A 19 7.32 8.58 -27.02
N ASN A 20 6.19 9.27 -27.23
CA ASN A 20 6.10 10.35 -28.16
C ASN A 20 6.95 11.54 -27.66
N PRO A 21 7.87 12.11 -28.49
CA PRO A 21 8.71 13.25 -28.10
C PRO A 21 7.92 14.44 -27.55
N GLN A 22 6.71 14.69 -28.04
CA GLN A 22 5.83 15.76 -27.58
C GLN A 22 5.46 15.62 -26.09
N TYR A 23 5.32 14.39 -25.58
CA TYR A 23 4.87 14.11 -24.22
C TYR A 23 5.98 13.56 -23.31
N ALA A 24 7.17 13.31 -23.84
CA ALA A 24 8.29 12.71 -23.11
C ALA A 24 8.65 13.47 -21.82
N ASN A 25 8.58 14.80 -21.86
CA ASN A 25 8.84 15.67 -20.70
C ASN A 25 7.77 15.59 -19.61
N MET A 26 6.59 15.05 -19.91
CA MET A 26 5.47 14.90 -18.98
C MET A 26 5.41 13.50 -18.34
N ARG A 27 6.34 12.59 -18.68
CA ARG A 27 6.34 11.20 -18.24
C ARG A 27 6.31 11.07 -16.71
N ASP A 28 7.14 11.83 -15.98
CA ASP A 28 7.16 11.81 -14.52
C ASP A 28 5.83 12.23 -13.92
N SER A 29 5.21 13.27 -14.48
CA SER A 29 3.87 13.74 -14.10
C SER A 29 2.80 12.69 -14.39
N GLY A 30 2.89 12.02 -15.54
CA GLY A 30 1.99 10.94 -15.93
C GLY A 30 2.03 9.77 -14.94
N PHE A 31 3.22 9.35 -14.54
CA PHE A 31 3.36 8.31 -13.52
C PHE A 31 2.90 8.77 -12.13
N SER A 32 3.07 10.03 -11.77
CA SER A 32 2.54 10.59 -10.53
C SER A 32 1.01 10.57 -10.51
N LEU A 33 0.36 10.95 -11.61
CA LEU A 33 -1.10 10.85 -11.76
C LEU A 33 -1.58 9.40 -11.73
N PHE A 34 -0.92 8.50 -12.45
CA PHE A 34 -1.23 7.08 -12.42
C PHE A 34 -1.16 6.53 -10.99
N TYR A 35 -0.12 6.90 -10.24
CA TYR A 35 0.05 6.51 -8.85
C TYR A 35 -1.04 7.09 -7.94
N MET A 36 -1.43 8.35 -8.14
CA MET A 36 -2.52 8.99 -7.42
C MET A 36 -3.85 8.24 -7.64
N PHE A 37 -4.17 7.84 -8.87
CA PHE A 37 -5.40 7.08 -9.15
C PHE A 37 -5.41 5.69 -8.50
N ILE A 38 -4.27 5.01 -8.41
CA ILE A 38 -4.14 3.76 -7.63
C ILE A 38 -4.53 4.02 -6.16
N ASN A 39 -4.04 5.12 -5.58
CA ASN A 39 -4.31 5.47 -4.20
C ASN A 39 -5.75 5.95 -3.94
N ILE A 40 -6.40 6.58 -4.92
CA ILE A 40 -7.86 6.83 -4.86
C ILE A 40 -8.61 5.50 -4.68
N GLY A 41 -8.26 4.48 -5.46
CA GLY A 41 -8.83 3.14 -5.28
C GLY A 41 -8.53 2.55 -3.91
N ALA A 42 -7.31 2.75 -3.39
CA ALA A 42 -6.89 2.25 -2.09
C ALA A 42 -7.63 2.91 -0.91
N ILE A 43 -8.12 4.15 -1.05
CA ILE A 43 -8.97 4.78 -0.04
C ILE A 43 -10.31 4.05 0.07
N PHE A 44 -10.93 3.73 -1.06
CA PHE A 44 -12.29 3.15 -1.06
C PHE A 44 -12.31 1.65 -0.77
N ALA A 45 -11.25 0.92 -1.13
CA ALA A 45 -11.20 -0.54 -1.01
C ALA A 45 -11.44 -1.08 0.41
N PRO A 46 -10.79 -0.55 1.47
CA PRO A 46 -11.04 -0.98 2.84
C PRO A 46 -12.47 -0.75 3.30
N PHE A 47 -13.06 0.41 2.97
CA PHE A 47 -14.44 0.72 3.34
C PHE A 47 -15.44 -0.24 2.67
N ALA A 48 -15.24 -0.55 1.39
CA ALA A 48 -16.06 -1.51 0.67
C ALA A 48 -15.92 -2.93 1.26
N ALA A 49 -14.69 -3.37 1.53
CA ALA A 49 -14.43 -4.68 2.10
C ALA A 49 -15.02 -4.84 3.51
N VAL A 50 -14.79 -3.84 4.39
CA VAL A 50 -15.37 -3.81 5.75
C VAL A 50 -16.89 -3.74 5.71
N GLY A 51 -17.45 -2.90 4.84
CA GLY A 51 -18.91 -2.75 4.69
C GLY A 51 -19.56 -4.07 4.30
N VAL A 52 -19.02 -4.77 3.30
CA VAL A 52 -19.55 -6.06 2.83
C VAL A 52 -19.40 -7.15 3.89
N ARG A 53 -18.23 -7.24 4.55
CA ARG A 53 -18.03 -8.18 5.65
C ARG A 53 -19.00 -7.95 6.79
N ASN A 54 -19.14 -6.71 7.25
CA ASN A 54 -20.02 -6.39 8.37
C ASN A 54 -21.50 -6.58 8.00
N TRP A 55 -21.89 -6.23 6.77
CA TRP A 55 -23.22 -6.52 6.27
C TRP A 55 -23.51 -8.03 6.30
N TRP A 56 -22.56 -8.86 5.85
CA TRP A 56 -22.74 -10.31 5.90
C TRP A 56 -22.89 -10.83 7.32
N LEU A 57 -22.01 -10.42 8.25
CA LEU A 57 -22.13 -10.80 9.66
C LEU A 57 -23.48 -10.40 10.25
N SER A 58 -23.95 -9.18 9.95
CA SER A 58 -25.21 -8.67 10.48
C SER A 58 -26.43 -9.45 9.98
N THR A 59 -26.40 -10.08 8.79
CA THR A 59 -27.48 -10.93 8.29
C THR A 59 -27.68 -12.19 9.13
N PHE A 60 -26.65 -12.61 9.89
CA PHE A 60 -26.71 -13.73 10.84
C PHE A 60 -26.86 -13.26 12.30
N GLY A 61 -27.05 -11.96 12.51
CA GLY A 61 -27.17 -11.40 13.86
C GLY A 61 -25.83 -11.28 14.60
N TYR A 62 -24.72 -11.24 13.88
CA TYR A 62 -23.39 -11.11 14.46
C TYR A 62 -22.77 -9.75 14.17
N ASN A 63 -21.98 -9.27 15.15
CA ASN A 63 -21.12 -8.11 15.02
C ASN A 63 -19.66 -8.55 14.86
N TYR A 64 -18.90 -7.75 14.13
CA TYR A 64 -17.48 -8.01 13.94
C TYR A 64 -16.68 -7.69 15.22
N ASP A 65 -15.86 -8.65 15.62
CA ASP A 65 -14.79 -8.45 16.62
C ASP A 65 -13.51 -9.10 16.12
N ALA A 66 -12.37 -8.40 16.27
CA ALA A 66 -11.09 -8.84 15.73
C ALA A 66 -10.43 -9.97 16.56
N ASP A 67 -10.69 -10.01 17.85
CA ASP A 67 -10.06 -10.96 18.77
C ASP A 67 -10.90 -12.23 18.95
N LEU A 68 -12.20 -12.14 18.70
CA LEU A 68 -13.15 -13.23 18.90
C LEU A 68 -12.85 -14.51 18.11
N PRO A 69 -12.37 -14.47 16.83
CA PRO A 69 -12.04 -15.70 16.09
C PRO A 69 -10.94 -16.53 16.74
N ALA A 70 -9.91 -15.88 17.29
CA ALA A 70 -8.83 -16.58 18.01
C ALA A 70 -9.35 -17.26 19.27
N LEU A 71 -10.22 -16.60 20.02
CA LEU A 71 -10.86 -17.14 21.21
C LEU A 71 -11.83 -18.26 20.87
N CYS A 72 -12.60 -18.15 19.79
CA CYS A 72 -13.45 -19.23 19.27
C CYS A 72 -12.63 -20.50 18.97
N HIS A 73 -11.50 -20.36 18.27
CA HIS A 73 -10.60 -21.49 18.01
C HIS A 73 -10.04 -22.10 19.31
N GLY A 74 -9.61 -21.24 20.25
CA GLY A 74 -9.12 -21.69 21.57
C GLY A 74 -10.19 -22.42 22.38
N HIS A 75 -11.45 -21.93 22.34
CA HIS A 75 -12.58 -22.57 23.01
C HIS A 75 -12.87 -23.95 22.42
N LEU A 76 -12.96 -24.06 21.10
CA LEU A 76 -13.19 -25.34 20.40
C LEU A 76 -12.05 -26.34 20.61
N ALA A 77 -10.82 -25.86 20.77
CA ALA A 77 -9.64 -26.70 21.05
C ALA A 77 -9.48 -27.04 22.53
N GLY A 78 -10.25 -26.42 23.45
CA GLY A 78 -10.12 -26.60 24.90
C GLY A 78 -8.80 -26.04 25.46
N THR A 79 -8.20 -25.04 24.82
CA THR A 79 -6.88 -24.48 25.17
C THR A 79 -6.95 -23.11 25.86
N LEU A 80 -8.14 -22.57 26.11
CA LEU A 80 -8.29 -21.29 26.78
C LEU A 80 -7.93 -21.40 28.28
N SER A 81 -7.20 -20.39 28.75
CA SER A 81 -7.06 -20.17 30.21
C SER A 81 -8.39 -19.72 30.83
N PRO A 82 -8.59 -19.83 32.14
CA PRO A 82 -9.81 -19.32 32.79
C PRO A 82 -10.10 -17.85 32.49
N GLU A 83 -9.08 -17.01 32.47
CA GLU A 83 -9.16 -15.58 32.16
C GLU A 83 -9.57 -15.31 30.70
N ALA A 84 -8.99 -16.09 29.77
CA ALA A 84 -9.35 -16.02 28.36
C ALA A 84 -10.77 -16.54 28.10
N THR A 85 -11.25 -17.46 28.90
CA THR A 85 -12.63 -17.98 28.83
C THR A 85 -13.65 -16.91 29.26
N GLU A 86 -13.36 -16.15 30.30
CA GLU A 86 -14.22 -15.02 30.73
C GLU A 86 -14.25 -13.92 29.65
N THR A 87 -13.10 -13.58 29.08
CA THR A 87 -12.99 -12.65 27.95
C THR A 87 -13.80 -13.15 26.75
N TYR A 88 -13.69 -14.43 26.44
CA TYR A 88 -14.46 -15.06 25.33
C TYR A 88 -15.96 -14.90 25.56
N HIS A 89 -16.49 -15.22 26.73
CA HIS A 89 -17.93 -15.08 27.04
C HIS A 89 -18.38 -13.62 26.88
N THR A 90 -17.60 -12.68 27.40
CA THR A 90 -17.90 -11.24 27.30
C THR A 90 -17.96 -10.77 25.84
N LEU A 91 -17.02 -11.22 24.99
CA LEU A 91 -16.99 -10.85 23.58
C LEU A 91 -18.11 -11.53 22.79
N VAL A 92 -18.47 -12.77 23.12
CA VAL A 92 -19.59 -13.48 22.51
C VAL A 92 -20.90 -12.73 22.75
N GLU A 93 -21.16 -12.27 23.96
CA GLU A 93 -22.35 -11.48 24.28
C GLU A 93 -22.42 -10.15 23.55
N LYS A 94 -21.27 -9.51 23.31
CA LYS A 94 -21.18 -8.28 22.51
C LYS A 94 -21.33 -8.53 21.01
N ALA A 95 -20.82 -9.66 20.54
CA ALA A 95 -20.83 -10.01 19.11
C ALA A 95 -22.16 -10.61 18.66
N SER A 96 -22.96 -11.15 19.56
CA SER A 96 -24.27 -11.72 19.24
C SER A 96 -25.40 -10.72 19.56
N ASN A 97 -26.35 -10.58 18.63
CA ASN A 97 -27.57 -9.80 18.86
C ASN A 97 -28.65 -10.55 19.66
N ALA A 98 -28.42 -11.82 19.99
CA ALA A 98 -29.31 -12.67 20.77
C ALA A 98 -28.55 -13.36 21.92
N PRO A 99 -29.20 -13.69 23.04
CA PRO A 99 -28.56 -14.43 24.13
C PRO A 99 -28.01 -15.77 23.65
N VAL A 100 -26.73 -16.04 23.96
CA VAL A 100 -26.06 -17.28 23.57
C VAL A 100 -26.18 -18.32 24.69
N GLN A 101 -26.79 -19.48 24.41
CA GLN A 101 -26.93 -20.58 25.36
C GLN A 101 -25.85 -21.64 25.18
N ASP A 102 -25.38 -21.84 23.96
CA ASP A 102 -24.32 -22.80 23.61
C ASP A 102 -23.13 -22.07 22.97
N TYR A 103 -22.09 -21.87 23.78
CA TYR A 103 -20.87 -21.19 23.35
C TYR A 103 -20.05 -21.98 22.34
N THR A 104 -20.18 -23.33 22.31
CA THR A 104 -19.47 -24.19 21.36
C THR A 104 -20.14 -24.14 19.98
N ALA A 105 -21.47 -24.22 19.96
CA ALA A 105 -22.22 -24.02 18.71
C ALA A 105 -22.00 -22.62 18.16
N PHE A 106 -22.05 -21.59 19.01
CA PHE A 106 -21.74 -20.20 18.61
C PHE A 106 -20.35 -20.10 18.00
N ALA A 107 -19.30 -20.64 18.63
CA ALA A 107 -17.93 -20.55 18.13
C ALA A 107 -17.80 -21.13 16.72
N SER A 108 -18.41 -22.29 16.47
CA SER A 108 -18.39 -22.95 15.17
C SER A 108 -19.12 -22.14 14.09
N ASP A 109 -20.30 -21.65 14.42
CA ASP A 109 -21.12 -20.88 13.48
C ASP A 109 -20.51 -19.49 13.20
N TYR A 110 -20.07 -18.79 14.24
CA TYR A 110 -19.41 -17.49 14.09
C TYR A 110 -18.16 -17.58 13.20
N LEU A 111 -17.30 -18.59 13.39
CA LEU A 111 -16.11 -18.78 12.56
C LEU A 111 -16.46 -19.03 11.09
N ASN A 112 -17.51 -19.81 10.82
CA ASN A 112 -17.98 -20.08 9.46
C ASN A 112 -18.50 -18.80 8.79
N VAL A 113 -19.39 -18.05 9.50
CA VAL A 113 -19.96 -16.80 9.00
C VAL A 113 -18.86 -15.74 8.83
N PHE A 114 -17.94 -15.63 9.78
CA PHE A 114 -16.80 -14.72 9.74
C PHE A 114 -15.90 -14.97 8.53
N THR A 115 -15.50 -16.23 8.32
CA THR A 115 -14.66 -16.62 7.17
C THR A 115 -15.38 -16.36 5.84
N THR A 116 -16.65 -16.69 5.75
CA THR A 116 -17.47 -16.41 4.58
C THR A 116 -17.60 -14.91 4.30
N GLY A 117 -17.74 -14.09 5.34
CA GLY A 117 -17.75 -12.62 5.22
C GLY A 117 -16.47 -12.06 4.59
N PHE A 118 -15.31 -12.64 4.89
CA PHE A 118 -14.06 -12.28 4.22
C PHE A 118 -14.03 -12.72 2.75
N HIS A 119 -14.58 -13.88 2.42
CA HIS A 119 -14.69 -14.31 1.01
C HIS A 119 -15.55 -13.33 0.21
N TYR A 120 -16.66 -12.83 0.74
CA TYR A 120 -17.47 -11.81 0.09
C TYR A 120 -16.73 -10.47 -0.02
N ALA A 121 -15.96 -10.08 1.01
CA ALA A 121 -15.11 -8.89 0.94
C ALA A 121 -14.07 -8.99 -0.19
N PHE A 122 -13.44 -10.16 -0.39
CA PHE A 122 -12.58 -10.40 -1.55
C PHE A 122 -13.36 -10.39 -2.88
N GLY A 123 -14.65 -10.78 -2.86
CA GLY A 123 -15.55 -10.68 -4.01
C GLY A 123 -15.67 -9.27 -4.58
N VAL A 124 -15.57 -8.23 -3.74
CA VAL A 124 -15.53 -6.83 -4.19
C VAL A 124 -14.34 -6.58 -5.12
N ALA A 125 -13.17 -7.15 -4.81
CA ALA A 125 -11.99 -7.03 -5.67
C ALA A 125 -12.20 -7.71 -7.04
N ILE A 126 -12.92 -8.84 -7.08
CA ILE A 126 -13.27 -9.52 -8.34
C ILE A 126 -14.14 -8.60 -9.20
N ILE A 127 -15.17 -7.98 -8.63
CA ILE A 127 -16.05 -7.04 -9.35
C ILE A 127 -15.24 -5.87 -9.91
N ALA A 128 -14.38 -5.26 -9.09
CA ALA A 128 -13.50 -4.17 -9.52
C ALA A 128 -12.59 -4.59 -10.69
N MET A 129 -12.03 -5.81 -10.63
CA MET A 129 -11.19 -6.35 -11.71
C MET A 129 -11.98 -6.60 -13.00
N VAL A 130 -13.21 -7.10 -12.92
CA VAL A 130 -14.09 -7.29 -14.10
C VAL A 130 -14.42 -5.94 -14.73
N ILE A 131 -14.76 -4.93 -13.92
CA ILE A 131 -15.00 -3.56 -14.41
C ILE A 131 -13.75 -3.01 -15.09
N SER A 132 -12.58 -3.13 -14.46
CA SER A 132 -11.30 -2.67 -15.03
C SER A 132 -10.98 -3.36 -16.36
N LEU A 133 -11.14 -4.68 -16.44
CA LEU A 133 -10.94 -5.45 -17.67
C LEU A 133 -11.90 -5.00 -18.78
N THR A 134 -13.16 -4.77 -18.43
CA THR A 134 -14.17 -4.30 -19.39
C THR A 134 -13.79 -2.95 -19.96
N ILE A 135 -13.39 -1.98 -19.10
CA ILE A 135 -12.92 -0.67 -19.52
C ILE A 135 -11.69 -0.80 -20.44
N TYR A 136 -10.74 -1.66 -20.09
CA TYR A 136 -9.56 -1.91 -20.92
C TYR A 136 -9.95 -2.47 -22.30
N LEU A 137 -10.80 -3.49 -22.36
CA LEU A 137 -11.20 -4.13 -23.62
C LEU A 137 -11.95 -3.14 -24.53
N LEU A 138 -12.84 -2.31 -23.98
CA LEU A 138 -13.57 -1.29 -24.74
C LEU A 138 -12.64 -0.22 -25.32
N ASN A 139 -11.56 0.11 -24.59
CA ASN A 139 -10.61 1.14 -25.00
C ASN A 139 -9.31 0.59 -25.62
N LYS A 140 -9.19 -0.71 -25.83
CA LYS A 140 -7.97 -1.38 -26.32
C LYS A 140 -7.37 -0.74 -27.57
N ARG A 141 -8.20 -0.22 -28.45
CA ARG A 141 -7.76 0.42 -29.71
C ARG A 141 -7.05 1.77 -29.50
N ASN A 142 -7.26 2.40 -28.35
CA ASN A 142 -6.67 3.71 -28.02
C ASN A 142 -5.29 3.58 -27.35
N PHE A 143 -4.92 2.35 -26.92
CA PHE A 143 -3.64 2.11 -26.30
C PHE A 143 -2.54 1.78 -27.31
N PRO A 144 -1.27 2.19 -27.06
CA PRO A 144 -0.16 1.83 -27.92
C PRO A 144 0.01 0.32 -27.95
N ASP A 145 0.13 -0.24 -29.16
CA ASP A 145 0.34 -1.65 -29.41
C ASP A 145 1.80 -1.88 -29.81
N PRO A 146 2.64 -2.47 -28.93
CA PRO A 146 4.04 -2.74 -29.22
C PRO A 146 4.25 -3.67 -30.43
N SER A 147 3.30 -4.59 -30.67
CA SER A 147 3.38 -5.54 -31.81
C SER A 147 3.26 -4.82 -33.16
N LYS A 148 2.42 -3.79 -33.23
CA LYS A 148 2.29 -2.97 -34.45
C LYS A 148 3.52 -2.08 -34.69
N LYS A 149 4.15 -1.59 -33.63
CA LYS A 149 5.43 -0.88 -33.74
C LYS A 149 6.56 -1.81 -34.21
N ALA A 150 6.62 -3.04 -33.71
CA ALA A 150 7.60 -4.03 -34.13
C ALA A 150 7.45 -4.41 -35.60
N VAL A 151 6.21 -4.57 -36.10
CA VAL A 151 5.94 -4.84 -37.52
C VAL A 151 6.26 -3.63 -38.41
N ALA A 152 5.93 -2.41 -37.96
CA ALA A 152 6.26 -1.18 -38.68
C ALA A 152 7.77 -0.88 -38.69
N SER A 153 8.50 -1.24 -37.64
CA SER A 153 9.97 -1.08 -37.56
C SER A 153 10.74 -2.18 -38.32
N SER A 154 10.15 -3.36 -38.52
CA SER A 154 10.74 -4.38 -39.43
C SER A 154 10.58 -4.00 -40.92
N ALA A 155 9.64 -3.09 -41.23
CA ALA A 155 9.47 -2.54 -42.60
C ALA A 155 10.33 -1.30 -42.87
N SER A 156 10.82 -0.61 -41.84
CA SER A 156 11.78 0.50 -41.95
C SER A 156 13.05 0.11 -41.17
N SER A 157 14.10 -0.22 -41.93
CA SER A 157 15.41 -0.68 -41.47
C SER A 157 16.19 0.36 -40.63
N ALA A 158 15.70 0.71 -39.44
CA ALA A 158 16.42 1.52 -38.46
C ALA A 158 15.95 1.19 -37.04
N THR A 159 16.03 -0.07 -36.64
CA THR A 159 16.21 -0.38 -35.21
C THR A 159 17.63 0.06 -34.88
N VAL A 160 17.78 1.20 -34.20
CA VAL A 160 19.03 1.55 -33.53
C VAL A 160 19.25 0.46 -32.48
N GLU A 161 19.96 -0.61 -32.84
CA GLU A 161 20.37 -1.64 -31.88
C GLU A 161 21.29 -0.95 -30.89
N MET A 162 20.84 -0.88 -29.64
CA MET A 162 21.70 -0.39 -28.56
C MET A 162 22.97 -1.26 -28.51
N SER A 163 24.09 -0.63 -28.34
CA SER A 163 25.35 -1.39 -28.14
C SER A 163 25.25 -2.25 -26.88
N ILE A 164 25.84 -3.41 -26.88
CA ILE A 164 25.89 -4.33 -25.72
C ILE A 164 26.40 -3.58 -24.46
N GLN A 165 27.33 -2.66 -24.65
CA GLN A 165 27.90 -1.86 -23.57
C GLN A 165 26.87 -0.90 -22.98
N GLU A 166 26.06 -0.25 -23.81
CA GLU A 166 24.99 0.63 -23.37
C GLU A 166 23.90 -0.15 -22.61
N VAL A 167 23.49 -1.31 -23.14
CA VAL A 167 22.54 -2.20 -22.44
C VAL A 167 23.05 -2.57 -21.06
N LYS A 168 24.33 -3.00 -20.95
CA LYS A 168 24.95 -3.33 -19.67
C LYS A 168 24.96 -2.15 -18.69
N GLN A 169 25.34 -0.95 -19.15
CA GLN A 169 25.37 0.25 -18.30
C GLN A 169 23.98 0.60 -17.76
N ARG A 170 22.94 0.54 -18.59
CA ARG A 170 21.56 0.78 -18.19
C ARG A 170 21.06 -0.26 -17.20
N MET A 171 21.39 -1.54 -17.43
CA MET A 171 21.04 -2.62 -16.50
C MET A 171 21.73 -2.46 -15.14
N TYR A 172 23.01 -2.13 -15.10
CA TYR A 172 23.72 -1.86 -13.85
C TYR A 172 23.13 -0.68 -13.09
N ALA A 173 22.78 0.40 -13.79
CA ALA A 173 22.11 1.55 -13.17
C ALA A 173 20.75 1.16 -12.54
N LEU A 174 19.97 0.33 -13.20
CA LEU A 174 18.69 -0.16 -12.68
C LEU A 174 18.88 -1.04 -11.45
N PHE A 175 19.80 -2.02 -11.52
CA PHE A 175 20.06 -2.90 -10.37
C PHE A 175 20.63 -2.14 -9.16
N ALA A 176 21.49 -1.13 -9.39
CA ALA A 176 21.97 -0.29 -8.31
C ALA A 176 20.83 0.47 -7.62
N VAL A 177 19.90 1.04 -8.41
CA VAL A 177 18.72 1.71 -7.85
C VAL A 177 17.80 0.72 -7.13
N PHE A 178 17.57 -0.47 -7.68
CA PHE A 178 16.77 -1.51 -7.03
C PHE A 178 17.37 -1.91 -5.67
N GLY A 179 18.69 -2.13 -5.62
CA GLY A 179 19.38 -2.46 -4.37
C GLY A 179 19.20 -1.39 -3.28
N VAL A 180 19.26 -0.11 -3.66
CA VAL A 180 19.04 1.00 -2.72
C VAL A 180 17.58 1.10 -2.28
N VAL A 181 16.64 0.93 -3.21
CA VAL A 181 15.20 1.09 -2.96
C VAL A 181 14.63 -0.05 -2.11
N ILE A 182 15.24 -1.23 -2.08
CA ILE A 182 14.87 -2.31 -1.14
C ILE A 182 14.88 -1.80 0.31
N PHE A 183 15.89 -1.04 0.72
CA PHE A 183 15.97 -0.48 2.08
C PHE A 183 14.86 0.54 2.37
N PHE A 184 14.47 1.31 1.35
CA PHE A 184 13.30 2.19 1.50
C PHE A 184 12.02 1.38 1.74
N TRP A 185 11.76 0.37 0.91
CA TRP A 185 10.54 -0.42 1.03
C TRP A 185 10.50 -1.25 2.31
N PHE A 186 11.64 -1.78 2.73
CA PHE A 186 11.76 -2.42 4.05
C PHE A 186 11.31 -1.50 5.19
N SER A 187 11.78 -0.25 5.17
CA SER A 187 11.39 0.76 6.16
C SER A 187 9.94 1.21 5.97
N PHE A 188 9.51 1.42 4.73
CA PHE A 188 8.17 1.90 4.42
C PHE A 188 7.08 0.90 4.80
N HIS A 189 7.29 -0.40 4.61
CA HIS A 189 6.33 -1.43 4.99
C HIS A 189 6.10 -1.54 6.50
N GLN A 190 6.95 -0.91 7.31
CA GLN A 190 6.70 -0.78 8.74
C GLN A 190 5.42 0.02 9.05
N ASN A 191 4.91 0.81 8.10
CA ASN A 191 3.64 1.51 8.27
C ASN A 191 2.45 0.55 8.48
N GLY A 192 2.43 -0.57 7.77
CA GLY A 192 1.38 -1.60 7.86
C GLY A 192 1.55 -2.57 9.02
N LEU A 193 2.72 -2.63 9.64
CA LEU A 193 3.02 -3.58 10.72
C LEU A 193 3.36 -2.81 12.02
N THR A 194 4.57 -2.29 12.11
CA THR A 194 5.08 -1.66 13.34
C THR A 194 4.27 -0.44 13.76
N LEU A 195 3.89 0.44 12.81
CA LEU A 195 3.09 1.62 13.14
C LEU A 195 1.65 1.27 13.51
N THR A 196 1.10 0.17 13.00
CA THR A 196 -0.23 -0.32 13.42
C THR A 196 -0.20 -0.87 14.83
N TYR A 197 0.82 -1.65 15.19
CA TYR A 197 1.01 -2.07 16.58
C TYR A 197 1.25 -0.89 17.50
N PHE A 198 2.08 0.08 17.08
CA PHE A 198 2.29 1.30 17.83
C PHE A 198 0.98 2.09 18.04
N ALA A 199 0.12 2.15 17.02
CA ALA A 199 -1.21 2.75 17.15
C ALA A 199 -2.04 2.03 18.22
N LYS A 200 -2.08 0.70 18.20
CA LYS A 200 -2.85 -0.13 19.14
C LYS A 200 -2.32 0.00 20.57
N GLU A 201 -1.02 -0.06 20.75
CA GLU A 201 -0.40 -0.22 22.07
C GLU A 201 -0.07 1.11 22.75
N TYR A 202 0.38 2.12 21.99
CA TYR A 202 0.96 3.36 22.53
C TYR A 202 0.20 4.63 22.20
N THR A 203 -0.80 4.57 21.31
CA THR A 203 -1.52 5.77 20.88
C THR A 203 -2.88 5.88 21.57
N ASP A 204 -3.26 7.09 21.98
CA ASP A 204 -4.63 7.36 22.37
C ASP A 204 -5.51 7.29 21.13
N LEU A 205 -6.35 6.26 21.06
CA LEU A 205 -7.27 6.02 19.95
C LEU A 205 -8.57 6.82 20.05
N ASN A 206 -8.52 7.96 20.73
CA ASN A 206 -9.63 8.88 20.84
C ASN A 206 -9.26 10.21 20.17
N LEU A 207 -9.90 10.53 19.06
CA LEU A 207 -9.71 11.79 18.34
C LEU A 207 -10.98 12.63 18.42
N PHE A 208 -10.91 13.78 19.09
CA PHE A 208 -12.03 14.69 19.30
C PHE A 208 -13.28 14.01 19.92
N GLY A 209 -13.09 13.05 20.83
CA GLY A 209 -14.17 12.31 21.48
C GLY A 209 -14.72 11.13 20.68
N MET A 210 -14.17 10.85 19.49
CA MET A 210 -14.55 9.70 18.66
C MET A 210 -13.49 8.60 18.77
N PRO A 211 -13.86 7.35 19.07
CA PRO A 211 -12.93 6.24 19.05
C PRO A 211 -12.50 5.92 17.63
N ILE A 212 -11.21 5.77 17.41
CA ILE A 212 -10.59 5.43 16.13
C ILE A 212 -9.99 4.03 16.24
N SER A 213 -10.21 3.17 15.24
CA SER A 213 -9.51 1.90 15.13
C SER A 213 -8.05 2.11 14.68
N ALA A 214 -7.12 1.33 15.25
CA ALA A 214 -5.70 1.40 14.90
C ALA A 214 -5.44 1.15 13.40
N GLU A 215 -6.24 0.27 12.77
CA GLU A 215 -6.12 -0.06 11.36
C GLU A 215 -6.44 1.14 10.44
N LEU A 216 -7.27 2.09 10.90
CA LEU A 216 -7.62 3.27 10.11
C LEU A 216 -6.43 4.19 9.84
N PHE A 217 -5.38 4.15 10.68
CA PHE A 217 -4.17 4.91 10.42
C PHE A 217 -3.48 4.51 9.11
N GLN A 218 -3.62 3.25 8.66
CA GLN A 218 -3.10 2.83 7.35
C GLN A 218 -3.77 3.57 6.18
N SER A 219 -5.01 3.99 6.33
CA SER A 219 -5.74 4.77 5.32
C SER A 219 -5.22 6.20 5.17
N LEU A 220 -4.43 6.70 6.14
CA LEU A 220 -3.81 8.03 6.05
C LEU A 220 -2.81 8.12 4.91
N ASN A 221 -2.07 7.05 4.65
CA ASN A 221 -1.10 7.06 3.55
C ASN A 221 -1.77 7.30 2.19
N PRO A 222 -2.71 6.48 1.68
CA PRO A 222 -3.37 6.75 0.42
C PRO A 222 -4.15 8.08 0.42
N PHE A 223 -4.71 8.50 1.55
CA PHE A 223 -5.33 9.81 1.69
C PHE A 223 -4.30 10.93 1.42
N PHE A 224 -3.17 10.93 2.11
CA PHE A 224 -2.12 11.92 1.88
C PHE A 224 -1.52 11.84 0.47
N VAL A 225 -1.37 10.65 -0.12
CA VAL A 225 -0.92 10.52 -1.52
C VAL A 225 -1.80 11.32 -2.45
N VAL A 226 -3.12 11.19 -2.34
CA VAL A 226 -4.08 11.88 -3.23
C VAL A 226 -3.94 13.40 -3.10
N PHE A 227 -3.88 13.92 -1.88
CA PHE A 227 -3.81 15.37 -1.64
C PHE A 227 -2.42 15.97 -1.87
N LEU A 228 -1.35 15.24 -1.60
CA LEU A 228 0.01 15.74 -1.76
C LEU A 228 0.55 15.58 -3.19
N THR A 229 0.03 14.65 -3.98
CA THR A 229 0.49 14.47 -5.38
C THR A 229 0.44 15.75 -6.19
N PRO A 230 -0.68 16.51 -6.24
CA PRO A 230 -0.71 17.79 -6.97
C PRO A 230 0.32 18.80 -6.45
N VAL A 231 0.53 18.82 -5.13
CA VAL A 231 1.49 19.74 -4.49
C VAL A 231 2.93 19.40 -4.91
N ILE A 232 3.31 18.13 -4.82
CA ILE A 232 4.64 17.65 -5.23
C ILE A 232 4.86 17.85 -6.73
N MET A 233 3.85 17.58 -7.56
CA MET A 233 3.91 17.85 -9.01
C MET A 233 4.11 19.35 -9.28
N ALA A 234 3.43 20.25 -8.56
CA ALA A 234 3.59 21.70 -8.69
C ALA A 234 5.01 22.13 -8.28
N ILE A 235 5.58 21.56 -7.21
CA ILE A 235 6.97 21.80 -6.80
C ILE A 235 7.94 21.41 -7.92
N PHE A 236 7.82 20.20 -8.48
CA PHE A 236 8.69 19.74 -9.55
C PHE A 236 8.52 20.58 -10.82
N ALA A 237 7.28 20.96 -11.18
CA ALA A 237 7.02 21.83 -12.30
C ALA A 237 7.66 23.22 -12.12
N SER A 238 7.59 23.78 -10.91
CA SER A 238 8.25 25.04 -10.57
C SER A 238 9.77 24.95 -10.68
N GLN A 239 10.36 23.86 -10.16
CA GLN A 239 11.81 23.62 -10.25
C GLN A 239 12.25 23.44 -11.72
N ARG A 240 11.46 22.75 -12.54
CA ARG A 240 11.70 22.57 -13.98
C ARG A 240 11.70 23.92 -14.71
N ARG A 241 10.70 24.77 -14.45
CA ARG A 241 10.65 26.11 -15.04
C ARG A 241 11.85 26.99 -14.67
N ARG A 242 12.46 26.76 -13.51
CA ARG A 242 13.65 27.45 -13.06
C ARG A 242 14.97 26.79 -13.50
N GLY A 243 14.92 25.68 -14.26
CA GLY A 243 16.10 24.92 -14.66
C GLY A 243 16.84 24.24 -13.51
N LYS A 244 16.18 24.08 -12.33
CA LYS A 244 16.77 23.54 -11.09
C LYS A 244 16.14 22.20 -10.67
N GLU A 245 15.42 21.54 -11.57
CA GLU A 245 14.79 20.25 -11.26
C GLU A 245 15.88 19.18 -11.01
N PRO A 246 15.86 18.48 -9.86
CA PRO A 246 16.80 17.40 -9.58
C PRO A 246 16.61 16.23 -10.54
N SER A 247 17.68 15.52 -10.87
CA SER A 247 17.58 14.25 -11.60
C SER A 247 16.75 13.22 -10.83
N THR A 248 16.16 12.25 -11.51
CA THR A 248 15.33 11.23 -10.88
C THR A 248 16.05 10.46 -9.76
N PRO A 249 17.33 10.00 -9.93
CA PRO A 249 18.08 9.41 -8.82
C PRO A 249 18.26 10.35 -7.62
N LYS A 250 18.48 11.64 -7.86
CA LYS A 250 18.59 12.64 -6.78
C LYS A 250 17.28 12.84 -6.04
N LYS A 251 16.13 12.79 -6.74
CA LYS A 251 14.80 12.83 -6.11
C LYS A 251 14.60 11.60 -5.22
N ILE A 252 14.98 10.40 -5.69
CA ILE A 252 14.93 9.16 -4.89
C ILE A 252 15.78 9.30 -3.61
N ALA A 253 17.00 9.80 -3.72
CA ALA A 253 17.87 10.03 -2.57
C ALA A 253 17.27 11.03 -1.55
N ILE A 254 16.66 12.11 -2.03
CA ILE A 254 15.93 13.06 -1.19
C ILE A 254 14.76 12.35 -0.48
N GLY A 255 13.98 11.54 -1.19
CA GLY A 255 12.88 10.74 -0.62
C GLY A 255 13.36 9.83 0.50
N MET A 256 14.49 9.15 0.33
CA MET A 256 15.08 8.31 1.39
C MET A 256 15.46 9.13 2.64
N GLY A 257 16.03 10.33 2.46
CA GLY A 257 16.32 11.24 3.58
C GLY A 257 15.06 11.69 4.32
N ILE A 258 13.98 11.97 3.58
CA ILE A 258 12.69 12.32 4.17
C ILE A 258 12.09 11.13 4.94
N ALA A 259 12.21 9.91 4.42
CA ALA A 259 11.76 8.70 5.12
C ALA A 259 12.52 8.50 6.45
N ALA A 260 13.83 8.69 6.44
CA ALA A 260 14.63 8.64 7.66
C ALA A 260 14.16 9.68 8.69
N LEU A 261 13.84 10.91 8.24
CA LEU A 261 13.29 11.96 9.11
C LEU A 261 11.96 11.54 9.76
N ALA A 262 11.07 10.84 9.05
CA ALA A 262 9.81 10.36 9.61
C ALA A 262 10.04 9.44 10.82
N PHE A 263 10.98 8.50 10.73
CA PHE A 263 11.31 7.59 11.83
C PHE A 263 12.08 8.29 12.96
N ILE A 264 12.90 9.30 12.65
CA ILE A 264 13.53 10.15 13.68
C ILE A 264 12.45 10.88 14.47
N VAL A 265 11.45 11.48 13.81
CA VAL A 265 10.33 12.16 14.49
C VAL A 265 9.59 11.18 15.40
N MET A 266 9.35 9.96 14.93
CA MET A 266 8.71 8.91 15.73
C MET A 266 9.54 8.53 16.96
N ALA A 267 10.83 8.28 16.77
CA ALA A 267 11.75 7.92 17.84
C ALA A 267 11.87 9.05 18.91
N VAL A 268 12.03 10.29 18.45
CA VAL A 268 12.11 11.47 19.32
C VAL A 268 10.81 11.69 20.08
N GLY A 269 9.66 11.57 19.41
CA GLY A 269 8.35 11.68 20.05
C GLY A 269 8.14 10.60 21.12
N SER A 270 8.51 9.35 20.83
CA SER A 270 8.45 8.23 21.78
C SER A 270 9.36 8.44 23.00
N TYR A 271 10.57 8.96 22.76
CA TYR A 271 11.54 9.24 23.83
C TYR A 271 11.03 10.34 24.77
N PHE A 272 10.56 11.46 24.24
CA PHE A 272 10.04 12.55 25.08
C PHE A 272 8.74 12.21 25.79
N ALA A 273 7.95 11.30 25.25
CA ALA A 273 6.77 10.78 25.92
C ALA A 273 7.09 9.74 27.02
N ASN A 274 8.36 9.36 27.20
CA ASN A 274 8.80 8.32 28.13
C ASN A 274 8.01 7.00 27.96
N LEU A 275 7.81 6.57 26.70
CA LEU A 275 7.08 5.32 26.45
C LEU A 275 7.86 4.13 26.99
N PRO A 276 7.19 3.18 27.67
CA PRO A 276 7.81 1.95 28.12
C PRO A 276 8.21 1.08 26.91
N LEU A 277 9.20 0.21 27.12
CA LEU A 277 9.59 -0.76 26.09
C LEU A 277 8.48 -1.80 25.88
N HIS A 278 8.34 -2.31 24.67
CA HIS A 278 7.33 -3.32 24.36
C HIS A 278 7.39 -4.54 25.28
N LYS A 279 8.60 -5.01 25.65
CA LYS A 279 8.79 -6.11 26.60
C LYS A 279 8.14 -5.86 27.97
N ASP A 280 7.99 -4.61 28.37
CA ASP A 280 7.47 -4.24 29.68
C ASP A 280 5.93 -4.17 29.69
N ILE A 281 5.30 -4.18 28.50
CA ILE A 281 3.84 -4.11 28.33
C ILE A 281 3.22 -5.38 27.74
N ILE A 282 4.02 -6.40 27.39
CA ILE A 282 3.54 -7.66 26.77
C ILE A 282 2.39 -8.29 27.56
N ALA A 283 2.50 -8.30 28.90
CA ALA A 283 1.51 -8.91 29.77
C ALA A 283 0.17 -8.14 29.82
N VAL A 284 0.20 -6.82 29.56
CA VAL A 284 -0.97 -5.93 29.66
C VAL A 284 -1.57 -5.63 28.27
N GLY A 285 -0.78 -5.83 27.21
CA GLY A 285 -1.17 -5.62 25.81
C GLY A 285 -1.32 -4.14 25.40
N THR A 286 -1.14 -3.18 26.32
CA THR A 286 -1.21 -1.74 26.05
C THR A 286 -0.35 -0.97 27.05
N SER A 287 0.20 0.16 26.57
CA SER A 287 1.01 1.05 27.42
C SER A 287 0.11 1.86 28.37
N PRO A 288 0.51 2.05 29.64
CA PRO A 288 -0.15 2.98 30.56
C PRO A 288 0.05 4.44 30.16
N VAL A 289 1.14 4.76 29.43
CA VAL A 289 1.43 6.07 28.86
C VAL A 289 1.12 6.04 27.38
N LYS A 290 0.29 6.96 26.92
CA LYS A 290 -0.12 7.05 25.52
C LYS A 290 0.29 8.38 24.88
N VAL A 291 0.67 8.34 23.62
CA VAL A 291 0.91 9.51 22.79
C VAL A 291 -0.34 9.91 22.04
N THR A 292 -0.40 11.17 21.66
CA THR A 292 -1.51 11.68 20.84
C THR A 292 -1.48 11.08 19.45
N PRO A 293 -2.63 10.88 18.77
CA PRO A 293 -2.71 10.40 17.39
C PRO A 293 -1.93 11.26 16.40
N PHE A 294 -1.70 12.53 16.72
CA PHE A 294 -0.99 13.47 15.84
C PHE A 294 0.47 13.09 15.58
N LEU A 295 1.14 12.39 16.50
CA LEU A 295 2.50 11.90 16.27
C LEU A 295 2.52 10.88 15.10
N LEU A 296 1.58 9.94 15.10
CA LEU A 296 1.42 8.99 14.00
C LEU A 296 0.99 9.69 12.71
N MET A 297 0.01 10.58 12.78
CA MET A 297 -0.47 11.32 11.60
C MET A 297 0.67 12.10 10.93
N LEU A 298 1.52 12.77 11.72
CA LEU A 298 2.70 13.46 11.22
C LEU A 298 3.72 12.50 10.61
N THR A 299 3.95 11.35 11.24
CA THR A 299 4.86 10.32 10.71
C THR A 299 4.35 9.80 9.36
N TYR A 300 3.06 9.47 9.23
CA TYR A 300 2.45 9.07 7.96
C TYR A 300 2.54 10.16 6.91
N LEU A 301 2.32 11.43 7.28
CA LEU A 301 2.45 12.57 6.37
C LEU A 301 3.87 12.66 5.78
N ILE A 302 4.90 12.60 6.64
CA ILE A 302 6.31 12.68 6.20
C ILE A 302 6.68 11.45 5.36
N LEU A 303 6.27 10.24 5.77
CA LEU A 303 6.48 9.02 4.99
C LEU A 303 5.82 9.09 3.61
N THR A 304 4.63 9.66 3.52
CA THR A 304 3.93 9.82 2.24
C THR A 304 4.64 10.81 1.32
N VAL A 305 5.19 11.91 1.87
CA VAL A 305 6.05 12.81 1.08
C VAL A 305 7.26 12.05 0.54
N ALA A 306 7.93 11.24 1.37
CA ALA A 306 9.06 10.41 0.93
C ALA A 306 8.66 9.44 -0.19
N GLU A 307 7.53 8.78 -0.03
CA GLU A 307 6.98 7.85 -1.00
C GLU A 307 6.70 8.51 -2.36
N LEU A 308 6.14 9.71 -2.38
CA LEU A 308 5.89 10.46 -3.62
C LEU A 308 7.16 10.85 -4.38
N TYR A 309 8.30 10.95 -3.67
CA TYR A 309 9.62 11.15 -4.26
C TYR A 309 10.23 9.85 -4.80
N ILE A 310 9.72 8.68 -4.44
CA ILE A 310 10.34 7.38 -4.78
C ILE A 310 9.43 6.56 -5.69
N SER A 311 8.19 6.31 -5.30
CA SER A 311 7.32 5.34 -5.97
C SER A 311 6.99 5.71 -7.42
N PRO A 312 6.35 6.85 -7.72
CA PRO A 312 6.02 7.20 -9.10
C PRO A 312 7.25 7.51 -9.94
N LEU A 313 8.26 8.13 -9.33
CA LEU A 313 9.49 8.51 -10.03
C LEU A 313 10.40 7.32 -10.31
N GLY A 314 10.40 6.31 -9.44
CA GLY A 314 11.12 5.07 -9.67
C GLY A 314 10.54 4.29 -10.84
N ILE A 315 9.20 4.15 -10.90
CA ILE A 315 8.52 3.54 -12.04
C ILE A 315 8.85 4.30 -13.34
N SER A 316 8.80 5.63 -13.30
CA SER A 316 9.19 6.49 -14.42
C SER A 316 10.67 6.31 -14.81
N PHE A 317 11.57 6.20 -13.83
CA PHE A 317 13.00 5.98 -14.06
C PHE A 317 13.24 4.65 -14.77
N VAL A 318 12.62 3.57 -14.29
CA VAL A 318 12.68 2.26 -14.97
C VAL A 318 12.19 2.37 -16.40
N SER A 319 11.06 3.04 -16.63
CA SER A 319 10.51 3.25 -17.97
C SER A 319 11.44 4.03 -18.91
N LYS A 320 12.25 4.97 -18.38
CA LYS A 320 13.22 5.77 -19.18
C LYS A 320 14.51 5.02 -19.46
N VAL A 321 15.01 4.25 -18.50
CA VAL A 321 16.37 3.67 -18.53
C VAL A 321 16.36 2.26 -19.10
N ALA A 322 15.31 1.48 -18.84
CA ALA A 322 15.24 0.10 -19.30
C ALA A 322 15.33 0.01 -20.83
N PRO A 323 16.18 -0.89 -21.37
CA PRO A 323 16.21 -1.15 -22.79
C PRO A 323 14.81 -1.63 -23.26
N PRO A 324 14.32 -1.22 -24.44
CA PRO A 324 12.97 -1.52 -24.91
C PRO A 324 12.60 -3.01 -24.83
N LYS A 325 13.53 -3.89 -25.17
CA LYS A 325 13.36 -5.35 -25.11
C LYS A 325 13.08 -5.86 -23.67
N TYR A 326 13.60 -5.20 -22.64
CA TYR A 326 13.55 -5.64 -21.25
C TYR A 326 12.62 -4.79 -20.38
N GLN A 327 11.87 -3.85 -20.95
CA GLN A 327 11.09 -2.86 -20.21
C GLN A 327 10.07 -3.51 -19.26
N GLY A 328 9.32 -4.52 -19.72
CA GLY A 328 8.36 -5.24 -18.87
C GLY A 328 9.04 -6.00 -17.73
N ILE A 329 10.18 -6.67 -18.02
CA ILE A 329 10.95 -7.41 -17.01
C ILE A 329 11.52 -6.44 -15.97
N MET A 330 12.02 -5.27 -16.38
CA MET A 330 12.57 -4.29 -15.45
C MET A 330 11.47 -3.61 -14.61
N GLN A 331 10.27 -3.40 -15.14
CA GLN A 331 9.11 -2.98 -14.35
C GLN A 331 8.71 -4.07 -13.34
N GLY A 332 8.77 -5.33 -13.74
CA GLY A 332 8.61 -6.47 -12.81
C GLY A 332 9.70 -6.50 -11.73
N GLY A 333 10.96 -6.18 -12.10
CA GLY A 333 12.09 -6.04 -11.16
C GLY A 333 11.88 -4.94 -10.13
N TRP A 334 11.32 -3.78 -10.53
CA TRP A 334 10.91 -2.72 -9.61
C TRP A 334 9.88 -3.21 -8.60
N LEU A 335 8.86 -3.95 -9.06
CA LEU A 335 7.85 -4.55 -8.18
C LEU A 335 8.46 -5.63 -7.27
N GLY A 336 9.46 -6.39 -7.76
CA GLY A 336 10.24 -7.32 -6.95
C GLY A 336 11.01 -6.62 -5.84
N ALA A 337 11.68 -5.50 -6.13
CA ALA A 337 12.36 -4.68 -5.14
C ALA A 337 11.39 -4.07 -4.09
N THR A 338 10.12 -3.90 -4.45
CA THR A 338 9.06 -3.45 -3.52
C THR A 338 8.59 -4.57 -2.59
N ALA A 339 8.71 -5.85 -3.03
CA ALA A 339 8.19 -7.00 -2.30
C ALA A 339 9.22 -7.65 -1.35
N LEU A 340 10.51 -7.38 -1.57
CA LEU A 340 11.62 -7.85 -0.73
C LEU A 340 11.77 -6.99 0.52
#